data_479b7c671d35616bd94cb824fd2b93ef
#
_entry.id   479b7c671d35616bd94cb824fd2b93ef
#
_cell.length_a   1.000
_cell.length_b   1.000
_cell.length_c   1.000
_cell.angle_alpha   90.00
_cell.angle_beta   90.00
_cell.angle_gamma   90.00
#
_symmetry.space_group_name_H-M   'P 1'
#
loop_
_entity.id
_entity.type
_entity.pdbx_description
1 polymer ?
#
loop_
_entity_poly.entity_id
_entity_poly.type
_entity_poly.pdbx_seq_one_letter_code
_entity_poly.pdbx_strand_id
1 'polypeptide(L)'
;MNIAEARAVITGGASGLGHAVASHIVALGGRVTLLDVQDGPGQKAAAELGERASFVRCDVTSEAEVEAAMATAAERMGGINLLVNCAGVVGAGRVLGRNGPMAGDFFTKV
;
A
#
# COMPACT_ATOMS: atom_id res chain seq x y z
N MET A 1 14.34 -7.92 -7.28
CA MET A 1 13.07 -8.64 -7.06
C MET A 1 12.24 -8.60 -8.33
N ASN A 2 11.66 -9.72 -8.69
CA ASN A 2 10.74 -9.79 -9.83
C ASN A 2 9.36 -9.34 -9.32
N ILE A 3 8.66 -8.52 -10.09
CA ILE A 3 7.33 -8.04 -9.69
C ILE A 3 6.36 -9.19 -9.42
N ALA A 4 6.50 -10.28 -10.14
CA ALA A 4 5.63 -11.45 -9.92
C ALA A 4 5.82 -12.05 -8.52
N GLU A 5 6.92 -11.73 -7.86
CA GLU A 5 7.20 -12.21 -6.51
C GLU A 5 6.85 -11.17 -5.44
N ALA A 6 6.34 -10.02 -5.84
CA ALA A 6 6.04 -8.95 -4.90
C ALA A 6 4.91 -9.36 -3.95
N ARG A 7 5.08 -9.02 -2.68
CA ARG A 7 4.07 -9.13 -1.65
C ARG A 7 4.01 -7.76 -1.02
N ALA A 8 3.21 -6.89 -1.62
CA ALA A 8 3.26 -5.47 -1.34
C ALA A 8 2.16 -5.00 -0.43
N VAL A 9 2.51 -4.14 0.52
CA VAL A 9 1.54 -3.37 1.27
C VAL A 9 1.51 -1.98 0.65
N ILE A 10 0.33 -1.48 0.32
CA ILE A 10 0.17 -0.19 -0.33
C ILE A 10 -0.73 0.68 0.53
N THR A 11 -0.15 1.71 1.15
CA THR A 11 -0.94 2.65 1.94
C THR A 11 -1.60 3.64 0.98
N GLY A 12 -2.81 4.07 1.33
CA GLY A 12 -3.60 4.88 0.42
C GLY A 12 -4.07 4.10 -0.79
N GLY A 13 -4.30 2.79 -0.60
CA GLY A 13 -4.59 1.90 -1.70
C GLY A 13 -5.92 2.12 -2.38
N ALA A 14 -6.84 2.83 -1.73
CA ALA A 14 -8.12 3.17 -2.35
C ALA A 14 -8.02 4.42 -3.22
N SER A 15 -6.91 5.16 -3.15
CA SER A 15 -6.73 6.37 -3.95
C SER A 15 -6.36 6.02 -5.38
N GLY A 16 -6.46 7.01 -6.27
CA GLY A 16 -6.11 6.79 -7.66
C GLY A 16 -4.69 6.29 -7.86
N LEU A 17 -3.72 6.91 -7.15
CA LEU A 17 -2.32 6.49 -7.29
C LEU A 17 -2.09 5.11 -6.70
N GLY A 18 -2.58 4.88 -5.49
CA GLY A 18 -2.40 3.58 -4.84
C GLY A 18 -3.05 2.46 -5.62
N HIS A 19 -4.25 2.71 -6.14
CA HIS A 19 -4.96 1.72 -6.95
C HIS A 19 -4.18 1.42 -8.24
N ALA A 20 -3.62 2.44 -8.88
CA ALA A 20 -2.85 2.24 -10.11
C ALA A 20 -1.61 1.40 -9.87
N VAL A 21 -0.91 1.66 -8.76
CA VAL A 21 0.28 0.87 -8.40
C VAL A 21 -0.12 -0.57 -8.13
N ALA A 22 -1.20 -0.77 -7.36
CA ALA A 22 -1.68 -2.11 -7.04
C ALA A 22 -2.08 -2.88 -8.29
N SER A 23 -2.78 -2.20 -9.19
CA SER A 23 -3.22 -2.81 -10.45
C SER A 23 -2.02 -3.29 -11.27
N HIS A 24 -0.98 -2.48 -11.32
CA HIS A 24 0.23 -2.83 -12.06
C HIS A 24 0.90 -4.08 -11.46
N ILE A 25 1.04 -4.10 -10.13
CA ILE A 25 1.67 -5.24 -9.46
C ILE A 25 0.88 -6.52 -9.67
N VAL A 26 -0.45 -6.44 -9.51
CA VAL A 26 -1.30 -7.61 -9.67
C VAL A 26 -1.28 -8.11 -11.12
N ALA A 27 -1.28 -7.18 -12.08
CA ALA A 27 -1.23 -7.55 -13.49
C ALA A 27 0.04 -8.32 -13.84
N LEU A 28 1.12 -8.07 -13.11
CA LEU A 28 2.39 -8.75 -13.34
C LEU A 28 2.58 -9.97 -12.43
N GLY A 29 1.56 -10.38 -11.71
CA GLY A 29 1.57 -11.61 -10.93
C GLY A 29 1.83 -11.45 -9.44
N GLY A 30 2.05 -10.23 -8.97
CA GLY A 30 2.32 -9.99 -7.56
C GLY A 30 1.05 -10.00 -6.71
N ARG A 31 1.24 -9.92 -5.39
CA ARG A 31 0.15 -9.85 -4.43
C ARG A 31 0.20 -8.51 -3.73
N VAL A 32 -0.96 -7.98 -3.38
CA VAL A 32 -1.06 -6.68 -2.71
C VAL A 32 -2.05 -6.75 -1.56
N THR A 33 -1.79 -5.95 -0.52
CA THR A 33 -2.76 -5.66 0.51
C THR A 33 -2.87 -4.14 0.56
N LEU A 34 -4.08 -3.64 0.35
CA LEU A 34 -4.35 -2.21 0.34
C LEU A 34 -4.70 -1.76 1.74
N LEU A 35 -4.08 -0.69 2.22
CA LEU A 35 -4.42 -0.08 3.50
C LEU A 35 -4.99 1.31 3.23
N ASP A 36 -6.15 1.59 3.79
CA ASP A 36 -6.80 2.89 3.62
C ASP A 36 -7.84 3.06 4.71
N VAL A 37 -8.17 4.30 5.05
CA VAL A 37 -9.22 4.56 6.03
C VAL A 37 -10.61 4.43 5.40
N GLN A 38 -10.70 4.47 4.09
CA GLN A 38 -11.97 4.43 3.37
C GLN A 38 -12.38 3.00 3.11
N ASP A 39 -13.21 2.46 3.99
CA ASP A 39 -13.58 1.05 3.93
C ASP A 39 -14.29 0.67 2.64
N GLY A 40 -15.32 1.40 2.26
CA GLY A 40 -16.08 1.09 1.04
C GLY A 40 -15.23 1.13 -0.22
N PRO A 41 -14.57 2.26 -0.49
CA PRO A 41 -13.68 2.32 -1.66
C PRO A 41 -12.56 1.29 -1.62
N GLY A 42 -12.03 0.99 -0.43
CA GLY A 42 -10.97 0.01 -0.29
C GLY A 42 -11.42 -1.40 -0.64
N GLN A 43 -12.60 -1.79 -0.15
CA GLN A 43 -13.16 -3.11 -0.47
C GLN A 43 -13.44 -3.22 -1.97
N LYS A 44 -13.98 -2.15 -2.55
CA LYS A 44 -14.27 -2.15 -3.97
C LYS A 44 -12.98 -2.28 -4.80
N ALA A 45 -11.95 -1.55 -4.42
CA ALA A 45 -10.67 -1.59 -5.13
C ALA A 45 -10.08 -3.00 -5.09
N ALA A 46 -10.08 -3.63 -3.91
CA ALA A 46 -9.55 -4.98 -3.79
C ALA A 46 -10.36 -5.98 -4.62
N ALA A 47 -11.68 -5.83 -4.62
CA ALA A 47 -12.53 -6.71 -5.40
C ALA A 47 -12.25 -6.59 -6.90
N GLU A 48 -12.01 -5.38 -7.37
CA GLU A 48 -11.72 -5.14 -8.77
C GLU A 48 -10.38 -5.75 -9.19
N LEU A 49 -9.44 -5.83 -8.26
CA LEU A 49 -8.12 -6.37 -8.55
C LEU A 49 -8.05 -7.90 -8.49
N GLY A 50 -9.02 -8.53 -7.85
CA GLY A 50 -9.13 -9.98 -7.86
C GLY A 50 -8.48 -10.68 -6.67
N GLU A 51 -8.21 -11.96 -6.85
CA GLU A 51 -7.80 -12.82 -5.74
C GLU A 51 -6.46 -12.49 -5.11
N ARG A 52 -5.58 -11.85 -5.85
CA ARG A 52 -4.26 -11.51 -5.33
C ARG A 52 -4.23 -10.17 -4.61
N ALA A 53 -5.40 -9.56 -4.41
CA ALA A 53 -5.51 -8.30 -3.69
C ALA A 53 -6.45 -8.47 -2.50
N SER A 54 -6.12 -7.80 -1.41
CA SER A 54 -6.99 -7.73 -0.25
C SER A 54 -6.95 -6.33 0.32
N PHE A 55 -7.89 -6.03 1.20
CA PHE A 55 -7.99 -4.71 1.81
C PHE A 55 -8.06 -4.85 3.32
N VAL A 56 -7.37 -3.96 4.03
CA VAL A 56 -7.48 -3.81 5.47
C VAL A 56 -7.69 -2.34 5.76
N ARG A 57 -8.78 -2.02 6.46
CA ARG A 57 -8.98 -0.63 6.87
C ARG A 57 -7.92 -0.27 7.89
N CYS A 58 -7.26 0.86 7.68
CA CYS A 58 -6.17 1.25 8.55
C CYS A 58 -5.96 2.76 8.47
N ASP A 59 -5.89 3.38 9.66
CA ASP A 59 -5.48 4.77 9.76
C ASP A 59 -3.97 4.77 9.95
N VAL A 60 -3.24 5.21 8.95
CA VAL A 60 -1.77 5.16 8.98
C VAL A 60 -1.15 6.09 10.00
N THR A 61 -1.94 6.97 10.62
CA THR A 61 -1.43 7.80 11.71
C THR A 61 -1.48 7.08 13.06
N SER A 62 -2.09 5.90 13.10
CA SER A 62 -2.16 5.09 14.32
C SER A 62 -1.15 3.96 14.24
N GLU A 63 -0.15 4.00 15.09
CA GLU A 63 0.88 2.97 15.14
C GLU A 63 0.30 1.59 15.39
N ALA A 64 -0.66 1.51 16.32
CA ALA A 64 -1.27 0.24 16.65
C ALA A 64 -2.05 -0.35 15.47
N GLU A 65 -2.75 0.52 14.73
CA GLU A 65 -3.49 0.04 13.56
C GLU A 65 -2.55 -0.41 12.46
N VAL A 66 -1.45 0.31 12.27
CA VAL A 66 -0.46 -0.06 11.26
C VAL A 66 0.14 -1.42 11.59
N GLU A 67 0.52 -1.63 12.85
CA GLU A 67 1.10 -2.91 13.26
C GLU A 67 0.13 -4.07 13.02
N ALA A 68 -1.13 -3.88 13.39
CA ALA A 68 -2.14 -4.90 13.20
C ALA A 68 -2.38 -5.18 11.73
N ALA A 69 -2.43 -4.11 10.91
CA ALA A 69 -2.66 -4.26 9.48
C ALA A 69 -1.48 -4.95 8.80
N MET A 70 -0.25 -4.63 9.20
CA MET A 70 0.93 -5.29 8.64
C MET A 70 0.96 -6.76 8.98
N ALA A 71 0.59 -7.11 10.22
CA ALA A 71 0.52 -8.52 10.62
C ALA A 71 -0.51 -9.27 9.79
N THR A 72 -1.68 -8.66 9.58
CA THR A 72 -2.73 -9.28 8.77
C THR A 72 -2.28 -9.45 7.33
N ALA A 73 -1.63 -8.44 6.77
CA ALA A 73 -1.13 -8.50 5.40
C ALA A 73 -0.08 -9.59 5.24
N ALA A 74 0.85 -9.68 6.19
CA ALA A 74 1.88 -10.71 6.16
C ALA A 74 1.29 -12.09 6.19
N GLU A 75 0.25 -12.28 7.01
CA GLU A 75 -0.43 -13.56 7.10
C GLU A 75 -1.11 -13.93 5.80
N ARG A 76 -1.80 -12.98 5.19
CA ARG A 76 -2.54 -13.24 3.96
C ARG A 76 -1.64 -13.50 2.76
N MET A 77 -0.47 -12.83 2.72
CA MET A 77 0.41 -12.91 1.56
C MET A 77 1.59 -13.87 1.75
N GLY A 78 1.76 -14.38 2.97
CA GLY A 78 2.92 -15.23 3.27
C GLY A 78 4.20 -14.43 3.49
N GLY A 79 4.05 -13.17 3.85
CA GLY A 79 5.16 -12.26 4.10
C GLY A 79 4.95 -10.93 3.38
N ILE A 80 5.84 -9.99 3.64
CA ILE A 80 5.81 -8.67 2.97
C ILE A 80 7.22 -8.39 2.51
N ASN A 81 7.39 -8.06 1.23
CA ASN A 81 8.72 -7.72 0.71
C ASN A 81 8.73 -6.36 0.00
N LEU A 82 7.62 -5.65 0.00
CA LEU A 82 7.55 -4.35 -0.64
C LEU A 82 6.53 -3.48 0.09
N LEU A 83 6.90 -2.24 0.39
CA LEU A 83 5.99 -1.28 0.99
C LEU A 83 5.93 -0.07 0.07
N VAL A 84 4.72 0.29 -0.36
CA VAL A 84 4.51 1.46 -1.19
C VAL A 84 3.64 2.43 -0.41
N ASN A 85 4.16 3.59 -0.12
CA ASN A 85 3.44 4.57 0.69
C ASN A 85 2.86 5.65 -0.21
N CYS A 86 1.56 5.55 -0.49
CA CYS A 86 0.84 6.54 -1.28
C CYS A 86 -0.03 7.44 -0.42
N ALA A 87 -0.17 7.15 0.85
CA ALA A 87 -1.10 7.88 1.71
C ALA A 87 -0.74 9.34 1.89
N GLY A 88 0.49 9.69 1.87
CA GLY A 88 0.90 11.06 2.07
C GLY A 88 1.23 11.83 0.82
N VAL A 89 1.10 11.21 -0.32
CA VAL A 89 1.57 11.82 -1.54
C VAL A 89 0.80 13.04 -1.93
N VAL A 90 -0.48 13.02 -1.64
CA VAL A 90 -1.29 14.14 -2.01
C VAL A 90 -0.84 15.43 -1.42
N GLY A 91 -0.46 15.38 -0.25
CA GLY A 91 -0.09 16.59 0.32
C GLY A 91 1.11 17.06 -0.16
N ALA A 92 1.70 16.43 -0.91
CA ALA A 92 2.76 16.83 -1.07
C ALA A 92 3.16 17.50 -1.88
N GLY A 93 2.96 17.68 -2.34
CA GLY A 93 3.70 18.31 -2.82
C GLY A 93 4.92 18.20 -2.12
N ARG A 94 5.10 17.81 -1.19
CA ARG A 94 6.14 17.88 -0.53
C ARG A 94 6.77 16.75 -0.26
N VAL A 95 7.18 16.34 -0.52
CA VAL A 95 7.65 15.32 -0.20
C VAL A 95 8.70 14.93 -0.59
N LEU A 96 8.89 15.32 -0.96
CA LEU A 96 9.64 14.83 -1.03
C LEU A 96 10.57 15.04 -0.79
N GLY A 97 10.72 15.58 -0.46
CA GLY A 97 11.37 15.60 0.09
C GLY A 97 11.87 15.60 0.57
N ARG A 98 12.07 16.24 1.05
CA ARG A 98 12.60 16.15 1.97
C ARG A 98 13.13 15.57 2.31
N ASN A 99 13.36 16.01 2.28
CA ASN A 99 13.83 15.42 2.87
C ASN A 99 14.05 14.77 2.89
N GLY A 100 14.02 15.23 2.33
CA GLY A 100 14.08 14.57 2.62
C GLY A 100 14.04 14.01 2.26
N PRO A 101 14.25 14.14 2.22
CA PRO A 101 13.95 13.41 2.29
C PRO A 101 13.62 12.80 2.24
N MET A 102 13.36 12.74 2.07
CA MET A 102 12.91 12.12 2.49
C MET A 102 12.66 11.43 2.68
N ALA A 103 12.54 11.53 2.39
CA ALA A 103 12.27 10.79 2.88
C ALA A 103 12.06 10.04 2.97
N GLY A 104 12.01 10.17 2.63
CA GLY A 104 11.79 9.49 2.98
C GLY A 104 11.48 8.98 2.70
N ASP A 105 11.40 9.18 2.50
CA ASP A 105 11.08 8.81 2.33
C ASP A 105 10.58 8.52 1.40
N PHE A 106 10.22 8.84 0.61
CA PHE A 106 9.64 8.56 0.04
C PHE A 106 9.80 8.13 -0.82
N PHE A 107 9.92 8.15 -0.97
CA PHE A 107 10.02 7.52 -1.18
C PHE A 107 10.68 6.96 -1.04
N THR A 108 10.98 7.22 -0.41
CA THR A 108 11.51 6.74 0.32
C THR A 108 11.85 6.48 0.82
N LYS A 109 11.73 6.69 1.00
CA LYS A 109 11.99 6.56 1.82
C LYS A 109 11.82 6.08 2.05
N VAL A 110 11.79 6.47 1.79
CA VAL A 110 11.72 6.14 2.31
C VAL A 110 11.78 5.98 2.47
#